data_7e514fcc453abf96a54e8186c8347495
#
_entry.id   7e514fcc453abf96a54e8186c8347495
#
_cell.length_a   1.000
_cell.length_b   1.000
_cell.length_c   1.000
_cell.angle_alpha   90.00
_cell.angle_beta   90.00
_cell.angle_gamma   90.00
#
_symmetry.space_group_name_H-M   'P 1'
#
loop_
_entity.id
_entity.type
_entity.pdbx_description
1 polymer ?
#
loop_
_entity_poly.entity_id
_entity_poly.type
_entity_poly.pdbx_seq_one_letter_code
_entity_poly.pdbx_strand_id
1 'polypeptide(L)'
;RQRQMCIRDREDGIRRYVHLGTGNYNDITANFYTDMGLLTCSKPIGDDAGAFFNMISGFSEPSHWNKLILAPLWLRKKTEEMIEREIKHAKEGRKARIVAKVNSLVDPKIIELLYKASCSGVKIDLIVRGICALRAGVKDLSENITVRSIIGRYLEHTRTVSYTHLRAH
;
A
#
# COMPACT_ATOMS: atom_id res chain seq x y z
N ARG A 1 10.35 3.64 2.36
CA ARG A 1 10.49 2.26 1.86
C ARG A 1 11.79 2.15 1.11
N GLN A 2 12.50 1.05 1.29
CA GLN A 2 13.80 0.85 0.66
C GLN A 2 13.64 0.09 -0.66
N ARG A 3 14.45 0.48 -1.64
CA ARG A 3 14.42 -0.07 -2.99
C ARG A 3 15.83 -0.27 -3.49
N GLN A 4 16.04 -1.37 -4.19
CA GLN A 4 17.29 -1.68 -4.86
C GLN A 4 16.98 -2.18 -6.27
N MET A 5 17.81 -1.79 -7.23
CA MET A 5 17.72 -2.25 -8.62
C MET A 5 19.09 -2.74 -9.10
N CYS A 6 19.07 -3.87 -9.77
CA CYS A 6 20.24 -4.39 -10.49
C CYS A 6 19.88 -4.56 -11.97
N ILE A 7 20.80 -4.18 -12.83
CA ILE A 7 20.65 -4.29 -14.29
C ILE A 7 21.64 -5.35 -14.78
N ARG A 8 21.15 -6.27 -15.60
CA ARG A 8 21.97 -7.27 -16.28
C ARG A 8 21.64 -7.31 -17.76
N ASP A 9 22.70 -7.31 -18.60
CA ASP A 9 22.59 -7.61 -20.01
C ASP A 9 22.36 -9.10 -20.22
N ARG A 10 21.47 -9.44 -21.13
CA ARG A 10 21.19 -10.80 -21.59
C ARG A 10 21.05 -10.78 -23.11
N GLU A 11 21.08 -11.96 -23.74
CA GLU A 11 20.83 -12.12 -25.18
C GLU A 11 19.49 -11.48 -25.61
N ASP A 12 18.47 -11.51 -24.73
CA ASP A 12 17.13 -10.91 -24.92
C ASP A 12 17.07 -9.40 -24.59
N GLY A 13 18.21 -8.75 -24.30
CA GLY A 13 18.27 -7.34 -23.90
C GLY A 13 18.40 -7.11 -22.38
N ILE A 14 18.26 -5.84 -21.97
CA ILE A 14 18.44 -5.42 -20.57
C ILE A 14 17.32 -5.93 -19.69
N ARG A 15 17.67 -6.69 -18.66
CA ARG A 15 16.74 -7.13 -17.61
C ARG A 15 17.03 -6.45 -16.28
N ARG A 16 15.99 -5.81 -15.73
CA ARG A 16 16.05 -5.15 -14.42
C ARG A 16 15.50 -6.06 -13.34
N TYR A 17 16.26 -6.23 -12.26
CA TYR A 17 15.85 -6.94 -11.05
C TYR A 17 15.62 -5.91 -9.97
N VAL A 18 14.43 -5.94 -9.34
CA VAL A 18 14.00 -4.93 -8.37
C VAL A 18 13.67 -5.61 -7.06
N HIS A 19 14.19 -5.07 -5.96
CA HIS A 19 13.76 -5.39 -4.62
C HIS A 19 12.93 -4.23 -4.05
N LEU A 20 11.72 -4.52 -3.59
CA LEU A 20 10.85 -3.60 -2.88
C LEU A 20 10.65 -4.13 -1.47
N GLY A 21 10.89 -3.34 -0.44
CA GLY A 21 10.75 -3.76 0.94
C GLY A 21 9.96 -2.77 1.79
N THR A 22 9.24 -3.27 2.78
CA THR A 22 8.64 -2.45 3.83
C THR A 22 9.65 -2.11 4.92
N GLY A 23 10.72 -2.91 5.02
CA GLY A 23 11.80 -2.79 5.99
C GLY A 23 12.89 -1.80 5.62
N ASN A 24 13.80 -1.61 6.55
CA ASN A 24 15.02 -0.82 6.37
C ASN A 24 16.18 -1.74 6.00
N TYR A 25 17.09 -1.29 5.12
CA TYR A 25 18.38 -1.95 4.91
C TYR A 25 19.31 -1.60 6.07
N ASN A 26 19.01 -2.14 7.25
CA ASN A 26 19.74 -1.93 8.48
C ASN A 26 19.76 -3.24 9.27
N ASP A 27 20.94 -3.76 9.54
CA ASP A 27 21.18 -5.05 10.19
C ASP A 27 20.67 -5.08 11.63
N ILE A 28 20.74 -3.95 12.34
CA ILE A 28 20.27 -3.85 13.73
C ILE A 28 18.75 -3.95 13.77
N THR A 29 18.05 -3.12 12.98
CA THR A 29 16.58 -3.08 12.98
C THR A 29 15.96 -4.34 12.35
N ALA A 30 16.65 -5.01 11.44
CA ALA A 30 16.22 -6.26 10.85
C ALA A 30 16.03 -7.39 11.88
N ASN A 31 16.75 -7.35 13.01
CA ASN A 31 16.62 -8.34 14.08
C ASN A 31 15.34 -8.19 14.92
N PHE A 32 14.71 -7.01 14.90
CA PHE A 32 13.56 -6.69 15.76
C PHE A 32 12.28 -6.37 15.00
N TYR A 33 12.34 -6.21 13.68
CA TYR A 33 11.19 -5.83 12.85
C TYR A 33 10.70 -7.00 12.03
N THR A 34 9.37 -7.08 11.88
CA THR A 34 8.76 -7.96 10.89
C THR A 34 8.46 -7.15 9.64
N ASP A 35 9.03 -7.56 8.53
CA ASP A 35 8.92 -6.87 7.25
C ASP A 35 8.59 -7.83 6.11
N MET A 36 8.18 -7.26 4.98
CA MET A 36 7.96 -7.99 3.74
C MET A 36 8.85 -7.44 2.64
N GLY A 37 9.42 -8.33 1.84
CA GLY A 37 10.19 -8.00 0.65
C GLY A 37 9.61 -8.65 -0.59
N LEU A 38 9.71 -7.98 -1.72
CA LEU A 38 9.36 -8.48 -3.03
C LEU A 38 10.57 -8.37 -3.95
N LEU A 39 11.04 -9.51 -4.44
CA LEU A 39 12.03 -9.57 -5.51
C LEU A 39 11.31 -9.84 -6.83
N THR A 40 11.54 -9.01 -7.84
CA THR A 40 10.84 -9.13 -9.12
C THR A 40 11.70 -8.67 -10.30
N CYS A 41 11.46 -9.25 -11.47
CA CYS A 41 11.97 -8.76 -12.75
C CYS A 41 10.83 -8.34 -13.71
N SER A 42 9.65 -8.04 -13.15
CA SER A 42 8.52 -7.54 -13.94
C SER A 42 8.90 -6.25 -14.66
N LYS A 43 8.75 -6.23 -15.98
CA LYS A 43 9.13 -5.09 -16.81
C LYS A 43 8.49 -3.77 -16.35
N PRO A 44 7.16 -3.67 -16.08
CA PRO A 44 6.54 -2.43 -15.61
C PRO A 44 7.13 -1.91 -14.29
N ILE A 45 7.46 -2.81 -13.35
CA ILE A 45 8.08 -2.44 -12.07
C ILE A 45 9.54 -2.03 -12.28
N GLY A 46 10.24 -2.70 -13.17
CA GLY A 46 11.62 -2.37 -13.53
C GLY A 46 11.74 -1.00 -14.22
N ASP A 47 10.81 -0.67 -15.11
CA ASP A 47 10.74 0.62 -15.77
C ASP A 47 10.46 1.75 -14.76
N ASP A 48 9.48 1.55 -13.86
CA ASP A 48 9.19 2.51 -12.78
C ASP A 48 10.36 2.69 -11.81
N ALA A 49 11.06 1.61 -11.46
CA ALA A 49 12.24 1.70 -10.60
C ALA A 49 13.36 2.49 -11.28
N GLY A 50 13.60 2.27 -12.56
CA GLY A 50 14.55 3.06 -13.35
C GLY A 50 14.17 4.54 -13.39
N ALA A 51 12.90 4.83 -13.68
CA ALA A 51 12.36 6.20 -13.66
C ALA A 51 12.51 6.87 -12.29
N PHE A 52 12.29 6.11 -11.19
CA PHE A 52 12.49 6.61 -9.84
C PHE A 52 13.95 6.99 -9.57
N PHE A 53 14.90 6.15 -9.93
CA PHE A 53 16.32 6.45 -9.73
C PHE A 53 16.77 7.64 -10.59
N ASN A 54 16.30 7.75 -11.82
CA ASN A 54 16.57 8.92 -12.66
C ASN A 54 16.01 10.21 -12.05
N MET A 55 14.81 10.17 -11.52
CA MET A 55 14.18 11.32 -10.85
C MET A 55 14.98 11.80 -9.62
N ILE A 56 15.41 10.89 -8.73
CA ILE A 56 16.19 11.27 -7.54
C ILE A 56 17.62 11.71 -7.89
N SER A 57 18.13 11.30 -9.03
CA SER A 57 19.42 11.76 -9.57
C SER A 57 19.31 13.08 -10.34
N GLY A 58 18.11 13.68 -10.44
CA GLY A 58 17.89 14.96 -11.09
C GLY A 58 17.85 14.96 -12.63
N PHE A 59 17.78 13.77 -13.26
CA PHE A 59 17.83 13.67 -14.72
C PHE A 59 16.49 13.88 -15.43
N SER A 60 15.36 13.51 -14.80
CA SER A 60 14.05 13.68 -15.42
C SER A 60 12.90 13.46 -14.44
N GLU A 61 11.76 14.10 -14.72
CA GLU A 61 10.49 13.77 -14.08
C GLU A 61 9.72 12.82 -14.99
N PRO A 62 9.33 11.61 -14.47
CA PRO A 62 8.54 10.67 -15.24
C PRO A 62 7.13 11.20 -15.52
N SER A 63 6.66 11.08 -16.75
CA SER A 63 5.32 11.50 -17.14
C SER A 63 4.21 10.61 -16.58
N HIS A 64 4.51 9.35 -16.30
CA HIS A 64 3.55 8.37 -15.75
C HIS A 64 4.25 7.28 -14.96
N TRP A 65 3.47 6.58 -14.15
CA TRP A 65 3.88 5.42 -13.35
C TRP A 65 2.99 4.23 -13.68
N ASN A 66 3.58 3.05 -13.90
CA ASN A 66 2.86 1.84 -14.28
C ASN A 66 2.29 1.11 -13.06
N LYS A 67 3.13 0.82 -12.06
CA LYS A 67 2.82 0.01 -10.87
C LYS A 67 3.25 0.66 -9.57
N LEU A 68 4.32 1.45 -9.58
CA LEU A 68 4.80 2.13 -8.38
C LEU A 68 4.06 3.45 -8.17
N ILE A 69 3.86 3.79 -6.90
CA ILE A 69 3.22 5.04 -6.49
C ILE A 69 4.18 5.76 -5.56
N LEU A 70 4.52 7.00 -5.88
CA LEU A 70 5.42 7.79 -5.05
C LEU A 70 4.67 8.61 -4.01
N ALA A 71 5.18 8.56 -2.78
CA ALA A 71 4.81 9.47 -1.72
C ALA A 71 5.81 10.65 -1.70
N PRO A 72 5.36 11.88 -1.37
CA PRO A 72 3.99 12.25 -0.99
C PRO A 72 3.06 12.57 -2.16
N LEU A 73 3.57 12.68 -3.40
CA LEU A 73 2.89 13.29 -4.53
C LEU A 73 1.59 12.58 -4.94
N TRP A 74 1.61 11.25 -5.05
CA TRP A 74 0.48 10.50 -5.61
C TRP A 74 -0.13 9.45 -4.68
N LEU A 75 0.56 9.09 -3.58
CA LEU A 75 0.11 8.01 -2.69
C LEU A 75 -1.28 8.28 -2.11
N ARG A 76 -1.53 9.52 -1.67
CA ARG A 76 -2.81 9.91 -1.09
C ARG A 76 -3.95 9.78 -2.10
N LYS A 77 -3.80 10.46 -3.26
CA LYS A 77 -4.80 10.43 -4.33
C LYS A 77 -5.12 9.00 -4.74
N LYS A 78 -4.08 8.16 -4.89
CA LYS A 78 -4.27 6.75 -5.26
C LYS A 78 -5.01 5.95 -4.20
N THR A 79 -4.75 6.23 -2.92
CA THR A 79 -5.46 5.60 -1.81
C THR A 79 -6.95 5.99 -1.83
N GLU A 80 -7.25 7.26 -2.02
CA GLU A 80 -8.62 7.77 -2.15
C GLU A 80 -9.35 7.11 -3.32
N GLU A 81 -8.75 7.10 -4.53
CA GLU A 81 -9.30 6.42 -5.72
C GLU A 81 -9.60 4.94 -5.48
N MET A 82 -8.73 4.23 -4.76
CA MET A 82 -8.91 2.81 -4.49
C MET A 82 -10.06 2.56 -3.50
N ILE A 83 -10.22 3.42 -2.48
CA ILE A 83 -11.35 3.33 -1.54
C ILE A 83 -12.66 3.67 -2.28
N GLU A 84 -12.68 4.71 -3.10
CA GLU A 84 -13.85 5.08 -3.90
C GLU A 84 -14.27 3.98 -4.87
N ARG A 85 -13.31 3.27 -5.45
CA ARG A 85 -13.57 2.09 -6.28
C ARG A 85 -14.30 1.00 -5.48
N GLU A 86 -13.88 0.70 -4.25
CA GLU A 86 -14.58 -0.29 -3.42
C GLU A 86 -15.98 0.18 -3.04
N ILE A 87 -16.19 1.48 -2.79
CA ILE A 87 -17.52 2.07 -2.58
C ILE A 87 -18.41 1.82 -3.81
N LYS A 88 -17.88 2.04 -5.00
CA LYS A 88 -18.60 1.78 -6.25
C LYS A 88 -18.96 0.30 -6.38
N HIS A 89 -18.02 -0.61 -6.11
CA HIS A 89 -18.28 -2.06 -6.13
C HIS A 89 -19.42 -2.45 -5.18
N ALA A 90 -19.41 -1.94 -3.96
CA ALA A 90 -20.46 -2.23 -2.98
C ALA A 90 -21.83 -1.72 -3.43
N LYS A 91 -21.90 -0.48 -3.96
CA LYS A 91 -23.14 0.10 -4.50
C LYS A 91 -23.70 -0.67 -5.68
N GLU A 92 -22.86 -1.33 -6.47
CA GLU A 92 -23.23 -2.20 -7.58
C GLU A 92 -23.59 -3.63 -7.14
N GLY A 93 -23.70 -3.88 -5.82
CA GLY A 93 -24.00 -5.20 -5.26
C GLY A 93 -22.85 -6.21 -5.35
N ARG A 94 -21.65 -5.78 -5.72
CA ARG A 94 -20.44 -6.62 -5.77
C ARG A 94 -19.80 -6.73 -4.39
N LYS A 95 -19.11 -7.84 -4.14
CA LYS A 95 -18.29 -7.98 -2.92
C LYS A 95 -17.22 -6.90 -2.91
N ALA A 96 -17.14 -6.15 -1.82
CA ALA A 96 -16.14 -5.10 -1.62
C ALA A 96 -15.49 -5.24 -0.25
N ARG A 97 -14.17 -5.25 -0.22
CA ARG A 97 -13.40 -5.42 1.02
C ARG A 97 -12.10 -4.64 0.97
N ILE A 98 -11.75 -4.03 2.10
CA ILE A 98 -10.47 -3.37 2.34
C ILE A 98 -9.81 -4.04 3.54
N VAL A 99 -8.55 -4.45 3.39
CA VAL A 99 -7.70 -4.89 4.51
C VAL A 99 -6.46 -4.02 4.51
N ALA A 100 -6.23 -3.28 5.59
CA ALA A 100 -5.08 -2.40 5.68
C ALA A 100 -4.30 -2.60 6.99
N LYS A 101 -2.98 -2.73 6.86
CA LYS A 101 -2.04 -2.73 7.98
C LYS A 101 -1.19 -1.47 7.88
N VAL A 102 -1.28 -0.62 8.90
CA VAL A 102 -0.63 0.68 8.95
C VAL A 102 -0.01 0.95 10.32
N ASN A 103 0.92 1.89 10.40
CA ASN A 103 1.45 2.31 11.69
C ASN A 103 0.42 3.11 12.48
N SER A 104 -0.14 4.14 11.86
CA SER A 104 -1.13 5.03 12.49
C SER A 104 -2.19 5.43 11.46
N LEU A 105 -3.38 5.74 11.93
CA LEU A 105 -4.51 6.19 11.13
C LEU A 105 -5.09 7.45 11.78
N VAL A 106 -4.61 8.62 11.33
CA VAL A 106 -4.95 9.93 11.90
C VAL A 106 -5.40 10.96 10.85
N ASP A 107 -5.33 10.62 9.57
CA ASP A 107 -5.74 11.53 8.48
C ASP A 107 -7.26 11.66 8.43
N PRO A 108 -7.84 12.86 8.68
CA PRO A 108 -9.29 13.02 8.78
C PRO A 108 -10.03 12.67 7.48
N LYS A 109 -9.47 13.03 6.32
CA LYS A 109 -10.12 12.77 5.03
C LYS A 109 -10.16 11.28 4.68
N ILE A 110 -9.07 10.55 4.98
CA ILE A 110 -9.04 9.09 4.80
C ILE A 110 -10.03 8.41 5.76
N ILE A 111 -10.11 8.88 7.02
CA ILE A 111 -11.07 8.34 8.01
C ILE A 111 -12.51 8.58 7.55
N GLU A 112 -12.83 9.79 7.10
CA GLU A 112 -14.16 10.12 6.56
C GLU A 112 -14.52 9.24 5.35
N LEU A 113 -13.56 9.01 4.45
CA LEU A 113 -13.77 8.16 3.29
C LEU A 113 -13.96 6.69 3.67
N LEU A 114 -13.28 6.19 4.71
CA LEU A 114 -13.50 4.85 5.26
C LEU A 114 -14.88 4.72 5.91
N TYR A 115 -15.37 5.74 6.62
CA TYR A 115 -16.75 5.76 7.13
C TYR A 115 -17.75 5.70 5.99
N LYS A 116 -17.58 6.51 4.95
CA LYS A 116 -18.42 6.47 3.74
C LYS A 116 -18.40 5.10 3.07
N ALA A 117 -17.26 4.44 3.04
CA ALA A 117 -17.13 3.09 2.51
C ALA A 117 -17.90 2.08 3.38
N SER A 118 -17.80 2.17 4.70
CA SER A 118 -18.56 1.33 5.64
C SER A 118 -20.08 1.50 5.46
N CYS A 119 -20.57 2.74 5.39
CA CYS A 119 -21.99 3.04 5.13
C CYS A 119 -22.48 2.50 3.78
N SER A 120 -21.55 2.33 2.82
CA SER A 120 -21.87 1.76 1.49
C SER A 120 -21.82 0.22 1.47
N GLY A 121 -21.54 -0.44 2.60
CA GLY A 121 -21.48 -1.90 2.71
C GLY A 121 -20.09 -2.52 2.45
N VAL A 122 -19.03 -1.72 2.34
CA VAL A 122 -17.66 -2.23 2.22
C VAL A 122 -17.21 -2.82 3.54
N LYS A 123 -16.74 -4.07 3.54
CA LYS A 123 -16.13 -4.68 4.71
C LYS A 123 -14.69 -4.21 4.89
N ILE A 124 -14.36 -3.67 6.06
CA ILE A 124 -13.07 -3.03 6.31
C ILE A 124 -12.40 -3.65 7.54
N ASP A 125 -11.23 -4.25 7.33
CA ASP A 125 -10.40 -4.81 8.39
C ASP A 125 -9.11 -3.98 8.51
N LEU A 126 -8.92 -3.30 9.62
CA LEU A 126 -7.75 -2.46 9.88
C LEU A 126 -6.87 -3.07 10.96
N ILE A 127 -5.58 -3.13 10.69
CA ILE A 127 -4.54 -3.49 11.65
C ILE A 127 -3.70 -2.24 11.90
N VAL A 128 -3.92 -1.58 13.02
CA VAL A 128 -3.26 -0.32 13.38
C VAL A 128 -2.39 -0.53 14.60
N ARG A 129 -1.09 -0.34 14.46
CA ARG A 129 -0.13 -0.57 15.54
C ARG A 129 -0.08 0.57 16.56
N GLY A 130 -0.12 1.81 16.07
CA GLY A 130 -0.03 3.03 16.88
C GLY A 130 -1.38 3.74 17.01
N ILE A 131 -1.36 5.05 16.86
CA ILE A 131 -2.54 5.90 17.05
C ILE A 131 -3.59 5.63 15.98
N CYS A 132 -4.84 5.41 16.42
CA CYS A 132 -6.01 5.28 15.57
C CYS A 132 -7.07 6.28 16.00
N ALA A 133 -7.33 7.29 15.18
CA ALA A 133 -8.37 8.28 15.41
C ALA A 133 -9.75 7.83 14.85
N LEU A 134 -9.81 6.70 14.13
CA LEU A 134 -11.05 6.12 13.65
C LEU A 134 -11.72 5.32 14.75
N ARG A 135 -13.03 5.53 14.95
CA ARG A 135 -13.88 4.76 15.87
C ARG A 135 -14.64 3.68 15.11
N ALA A 136 -14.32 2.42 15.37
CA ALA A 136 -14.97 1.28 14.74
C ALA A 136 -16.24 0.83 15.49
N GLY A 137 -17.14 0.10 14.82
CA GLY A 137 -18.31 -0.53 15.40
C GLY A 137 -19.43 0.42 15.83
N VAL A 138 -19.43 1.65 15.34
CA VAL A 138 -20.52 2.60 15.59
C VAL A 138 -21.67 2.31 14.62
N LYS A 139 -22.88 2.13 15.16
CA LYS A 139 -24.09 1.87 14.40
C LYS A 139 -24.33 2.96 13.35
N ASP A 140 -24.77 2.57 12.19
CA ASP A 140 -25.06 3.43 11.02
C ASP A 140 -23.85 4.24 10.49
N LEU A 141 -22.63 4.03 11.03
CA LEU A 141 -21.42 4.74 10.62
C LEU A 141 -20.26 3.79 10.28
N SER A 142 -19.84 2.97 11.22
CA SER A 142 -18.64 2.15 11.10
C SER A 142 -18.84 0.69 11.53
N GLU A 143 -20.05 0.19 11.44
CA GLU A 143 -20.37 -1.21 11.82
C GLU A 143 -19.67 -2.25 10.93
N ASN A 144 -19.30 -1.88 9.71
CA ASN A 144 -18.52 -2.73 8.79
C ASN A 144 -17.00 -2.57 8.96
N ILE A 145 -16.55 -1.79 9.96
CA ILE A 145 -15.13 -1.57 10.23
C ILE A 145 -14.71 -2.34 11.47
N THR A 146 -13.68 -3.16 11.35
CA THR A 146 -13.00 -3.79 12.49
C THR A 146 -11.59 -3.23 12.60
N VAL A 147 -11.19 -2.83 13.81
CA VAL A 147 -9.83 -2.36 14.09
C VAL A 147 -9.17 -3.31 15.08
N ARG A 148 -7.95 -3.73 14.78
CA ARG A 148 -7.13 -4.58 15.64
C ARG A 148 -5.72 -4.01 15.73
N SER A 149 -5.01 -4.34 16.81
CA SER A 149 -3.58 -4.12 16.95
C SER A 149 -2.88 -5.46 17.14
N ILE A 150 -1.66 -5.58 16.64
CA ILE A 150 -0.81 -6.74 16.86
C ILE A 150 0.39 -6.27 17.68
N ILE A 151 0.52 -6.84 18.87
CA ILE A 151 1.63 -6.58 19.79
C ILE A 151 2.31 -7.92 20.06
N GLY A 152 3.61 -7.99 19.85
CA GLY A 152 4.39 -9.20 20.05
C GLY A 152 5.84 -8.88 20.39
N ARG A 153 6.70 -9.92 20.36
CA ARG A 153 8.14 -9.81 20.60
C ARG A 153 8.82 -8.88 19.60
N TYR A 154 8.37 -8.90 18.34
CA TYR A 154 8.90 -8.12 17.25
C TYR A 154 8.00 -6.95 16.92
N LEU A 155 8.59 -5.87 16.40
CA LEU A 155 7.86 -4.72 15.92
C LEU A 155 7.19 -5.04 14.57
N GLU A 156 5.87 -5.00 14.54
CA GLU A 156 5.06 -5.21 13.34
C GLU A 156 5.19 -4.02 12.38
N HIS A 157 6.28 -4.00 11.61
CA HIS A 157 6.68 -2.85 10.79
C HIS A 157 6.07 -2.84 9.38
N THR A 158 5.56 -3.97 8.92
CA THR A 158 4.94 -4.12 7.60
C THR A 158 3.78 -3.15 7.43
N ARG A 159 3.74 -2.48 6.28
CA ARG A 159 2.61 -1.63 5.86
C ARG A 159 2.09 -2.11 4.52
N THR A 160 0.84 -2.56 4.52
CA THR A 160 0.20 -3.16 3.34
C THR A 160 -1.26 -2.77 3.28
N VAL A 161 -1.79 -2.71 2.07
CA VAL A 161 -3.22 -2.55 1.81
C VAL A 161 -3.62 -3.55 0.75
N SER A 162 -4.74 -4.23 0.99
CA SER A 162 -5.40 -5.11 0.03
C SER A 162 -6.83 -4.61 -0.18
N TYR A 163 -7.20 -4.48 -1.43
CA TYR A 163 -8.57 -4.19 -1.85
C TYR A 163 -9.19 -5.43 -2.49
N THR A 164 -10.51 -5.44 -2.70
CA THR A 164 -11.16 -6.55 -3.39
C THR A 164 -10.46 -6.82 -4.71
N HIS A 165 -10.03 -8.07 -4.89
CA HIS A 165 -9.25 -8.41 -6.04
C HIS A 165 -10.03 -8.32 -7.33
N LEU A 166 -9.56 -7.48 -8.22
CA LEU A 166 -9.52 -7.83 -9.62
C LEU A 166 -8.58 -9.03 -9.74
N ARG A 167 -9.07 -10.26 -9.85
CA ARG A 167 -8.25 -11.33 -10.41
C ARG A 167 -7.81 -10.81 -11.77
N ALA A 168 -6.51 -10.59 -11.94
CA ALA A 168 -5.95 -10.46 -13.26
C ALA A 168 -6.23 -11.79 -13.97
N HIS A 169 -7.07 -11.76 -14.97
CA HIS A 169 -7.24 -12.83 -15.95
C HIS A 169 -6.05 -12.80 -16.89
#